data_a7bc2f5371fec1463dcd9da5efe4cff9
#
_entry.id   a7bc2f5371fec1463dcd9da5efe4cff9
#
_cell.length_a   1.000
_cell.length_b   1.000
_cell.length_c   1.000
_cell.angle_alpha   90.00
_cell.angle_beta   90.00
_cell.angle_gamma   90.00
#
_symmetry.space_group_name_H-M   'P 1'
#
loop_
_entity.id
_entity.type
_entity.pdbx_description
1 polymer ?
#
loop_
_entity_poly.entity_id
_entity_poly.type
_entity_poly.pdbx_seq_one_letter_code
_entity_poly.pdbx_strand_id
1 'polypeptide(L)'
;MAVLLRQLTFQSLISRFCVDEAHSFYTAGFALYGLPAFRPSWGKLPELKASLRPSIPWHFFSATFPPHILDLVKEKLLRPGYDYVHVTSNRPNIIYATHQVENSIEDVRNYECFLQSPFNADSQPHVLIFFDDKKLTTKVEAHLESRLPPQERGKGIIRYYHSSMSKDYLEKVHDDFISPTGTCKILIATSGESVVSCLSILNKFCVLILVVRGLTFRT
;
A
#
# COMPACT_ATOMS: atom_id res chain seq x y z
N MET A 1 17.63 19.27 12.72
CA MET A 1 16.30 19.74 12.21
C MET A 1 15.55 20.60 13.24
N ALA A 2 15.25 20.11 14.45
CA ALA A 2 14.47 20.85 15.45
C ALA A 2 15.05 22.22 15.84
N VAL A 3 16.38 22.37 15.90
CA VAL A 3 17.05 23.64 16.20
C VAL A 3 16.84 24.67 15.08
N LEU A 4 16.95 24.22 13.82
CA LEU A 4 16.75 25.10 12.65
C LEU A 4 15.31 25.61 12.57
N LEU A 5 14.33 24.74 12.84
CA LEU A 5 12.91 25.11 12.80
C LEU A 5 12.52 26.16 13.87
N ARG A 6 13.35 26.35 14.89
CA ARG A 6 13.13 27.41 15.92
C ARG A 6 13.71 28.77 15.52
N GLN A 7 14.58 28.82 14.51
CA GLN A 7 15.20 30.06 14.07
C GLN A 7 14.24 30.85 13.18
N LEU A 8 13.95 32.10 13.55
CA LEU A 8 13.01 32.95 12.80
C LEU A 8 13.49 33.22 11.37
N THR A 9 14.81 33.38 11.19
CA THR A 9 15.43 33.52 9.86
C THR A 9 15.20 32.31 8.98
N PHE A 10 15.32 31.11 9.54
CA PHE A 10 15.02 29.88 8.81
C PHE A 10 13.52 29.74 8.50
N GLN A 11 12.66 30.07 9.48
CA GLN A 11 11.21 30.05 9.26
C GLN A 11 10.77 31.06 8.18
N SER A 12 11.52 32.15 7.97
CA SER A 12 11.19 33.11 6.91
C SER A 12 11.39 32.57 5.49
N LEU A 13 12.18 31.52 5.36
CA LEU A 13 12.42 30.83 4.10
C LEU A 13 11.36 29.77 3.80
N ILE A 14 10.54 29.40 4.78
CA ILE A 14 9.49 28.39 4.60
C ILE A 14 8.27 29.06 3.99
N SER A 15 7.98 28.72 2.73
CA SER A 15 6.80 29.23 2.02
C SER A 15 5.52 28.49 2.40
N ARG A 16 5.61 27.20 2.68
CA ARG A 16 4.48 26.32 3.07
C ARG A 16 4.98 25.08 3.76
N PHE A 17 4.11 24.41 4.51
CA PHE A 17 4.37 23.11 5.11
C PHE A 17 3.38 22.09 4.54
N CYS A 18 3.88 21.04 3.90
CA CYS A 18 3.07 19.99 3.32
C CYS A 18 3.23 18.70 4.14
N VAL A 19 2.11 18.12 4.54
CA VAL A 19 2.05 16.83 5.25
C VAL A 19 1.36 15.85 4.32
N ASP A 20 2.14 14.96 3.74
CA ASP A 20 1.62 13.85 2.94
C ASP A 20 1.23 12.70 3.86
N GLU A 21 0.32 11.83 3.41
CA GLU A 21 -0.24 10.73 4.22
C GLU A 21 -0.72 11.20 5.60
N ALA A 22 -1.42 12.34 5.63
CA ALA A 22 -1.81 13.01 6.86
C ALA A 22 -2.73 12.16 7.77
N HIS A 23 -3.35 11.09 7.25
CA HIS A 23 -4.06 10.09 8.06
C HIS A 23 -3.12 9.38 9.05
N SER A 24 -1.81 9.35 8.77
CA SER A 24 -0.79 8.79 9.65
C SER A 24 -0.66 9.54 10.98
N PHE A 25 -1.16 10.77 11.05
CA PHE A 25 -1.29 11.49 12.32
C PHE A 25 -2.08 10.64 13.35
N TYR A 26 -3.17 10.01 12.91
CA TYR A 26 -3.97 9.10 13.74
C TYR A 26 -3.39 7.69 13.76
N THR A 27 -3.22 7.06 12.61
CA THR A 27 -2.95 5.62 12.50
C THR A 27 -1.55 5.22 12.96
N ALA A 28 -0.59 6.14 12.86
CA ALA A 28 0.80 5.88 13.28
C ALA A 28 1.22 6.70 14.51
N GLY A 29 0.57 7.84 14.77
CA GLY A 29 0.96 8.79 15.82
C GLY A 29 0.46 8.45 17.21
N PHE A 30 -0.59 7.64 17.32
CA PHE A 30 -1.22 7.29 18.60
C PHE A 30 -1.17 5.79 18.87
N ALA A 31 -1.28 5.45 20.16
CA ALA A 31 -1.50 4.06 20.57
C ALA A 31 -2.93 3.64 20.22
N LEU A 32 -3.09 2.55 19.48
CA LEU A 32 -4.37 2.05 19.01
C LEU A 32 -4.50 0.56 19.32
N TYR A 33 -5.69 0.13 19.66
CA TYR A 33 -6.02 -1.28 19.90
C TYR A 33 -5.09 -1.99 20.92
N GLY A 34 -4.62 -1.24 21.94
CA GLY A 34 -3.70 -1.78 22.94
C GLY A 34 -2.24 -1.89 22.48
N LEU A 35 -1.92 -1.46 21.26
CA LEU A 35 -0.57 -1.42 20.73
C LEU A 35 0.02 0.00 20.88
N PRO A 36 1.33 0.13 21.13
CA PRO A 36 2.00 1.42 21.18
C PRO A 36 1.97 2.08 19.78
N ALA A 37 2.11 3.42 19.77
CA ALA A 37 2.19 4.17 18.53
C ALA A 37 3.33 3.66 17.63
N PHE A 38 3.05 3.38 16.38
CA PHE A 38 4.05 2.90 15.41
C PHE A 38 5.14 3.94 15.12
N ARG A 39 4.73 5.21 15.00
CA ARG A 39 5.63 6.35 14.79
C ARG A 39 5.15 7.53 15.64
N PRO A 40 5.51 7.59 16.92
CA PRO A 40 5.00 8.61 17.86
C PRO A 40 5.27 10.07 17.44
N SER A 41 6.27 10.28 16.56
CA SER A 41 6.58 11.60 16.00
C SER A 41 5.43 12.21 15.19
N TRP A 42 4.58 11.40 14.58
CA TRP A 42 3.37 11.87 13.89
C TRP A 42 2.40 12.55 14.85
N GLY A 43 2.23 12.00 16.05
CA GLY A 43 1.39 12.58 17.10
C GLY A 43 1.85 13.95 17.59
N LYS A 44 3.10 14.33 17.31
CA LYS A 44 3.69 15.63 17.69
C LYS A 44 3.53 16.73 16.63
N LEU A 45 2.79 16.49 15.56
CA LEU A 45 2.52 17.52 14.54
C LEU A 45 1.88 18.80 15.10
N PRO A 46 0.95 18.75 16.08
CA PRO A 46 0.42 19.97 16.70
C PRO A 46 1.50 20.81 17.41
N GLU A 47 2.45 20.16 18.09
CA GLU A 47 3.57 20.82 18.77
C GLU A 47 4.50 21.49 17.74
N LEU A 48 4.81 20.77 16.67
CA LEU A 48 5.59 21.32 15.56
C LEU A 48 4.90 22.54 14.96
N LYS A 49 3.60 22.45 14.70
CA LYS A 49 2.82 23.56 14.14
C LYS A 49 2.79 24.78 15.07
N ALA A 50 2.66 24.55 16.38
CA ALA A 50 2.71 25.63 17.37
C ALA A 50 4.08 26.31 17.48
N SER A 51 5.16 25.58 17.14
CA SER A 51 6.53 26.11 17.16
C SER A 51 6.88 26.96 15.92
N LEU A 52 6.07 26.93 14.89
CA LEU A 52 6.27 27.65 13.64
C LEU A 52 5.43 28.92 13.59
N ARG A 53 5.89 29.90 12.78
CA ARG A 53 5.15 31.17 12.59
C ARG A 53 3.73 30.90 12.12
N PRO A 54 2.72 31.58 12.69
CA PRO A 54 1.33 31.38 12.26
C PRO A 54 1.06 31.71 10.79
N SER A 55 1.91 32.53 10.14
CA SER A 55 1.77 32.89 8.73
C SER A 55 2.11 31.78 7.74
N ILE A 56 2.81 30.72 8.18
CA ILE A 56 3.16 29.60 7.29
C ILE A 56 1.89 28.78 7.00
N PRO A 57 1.48 28.66 5.72
CA PRO A 57 0.35 27.84 5.35
C PRO A 57 0.69 26.35 5.48
N TRP A 58 -0.28 25.58 5.92
CA TRP A 58 -0.18 24.13 6.06
C TRP A 58 -1.15 23.44 5.12
N HIS A 59 -0.65 22.45 4.39
CA HIS A 59 -1.41 21.61 3.50
C HIS A 59 -1.32 20.18 3.98
N PHE A 60 -2.46 19.50 4.05
CA PHE A 60 -2.56 18.11 4.47
C PHE A 60 -3.15 17.30 3.32
N PHE A 61 -2.43 16.27 2.90
CA PHE A 61 -2.83 15.39 1.81
C PHE A 61 -3.02 13.98 2.34
N SER A 62 -4.03 13.31 1.85
CA SER A 62 -4.24 11.88 2.10
C SER A 62 -5.18 11.30 1.07
N ALA A 63 -4.88 10.09 0.61
CA ALA A 63 -5.81 9.33 -0.22
C ALA A 63 -7.02 8.82 0.58
N THR A 64 -6.88 8.72 1.90
CA THR A 64 -7.90 8.16 2.79
C THR A 64 -8.07 9.01 4.04
N PHE A 65 -9.24 9.67 4.15
CA PHE A 65 -9.64 10.39 5.35
C PHE A 65 -11.02 9.90 5.81
N PRO A 66 -11.09 8.74 6.49
CA PRO A 66 -12.34 8.33 7.15
C PRO A 66 -12.81 9.44 8.11
N PRO A 67 -14.12 9.60 8.33
CA PRO A 67 -14.67 10.72 9.10
C PRO A 67 -14.00 10.93 10.47
N HIS A 68 -13.77 9.87 11.24
CA HIS A 68 -13.15 9.97 12.58
C HIS A 68 -11.69 10.47 12.53
N ILE A 69 -10.93 10.14 11.47
CA ILE A 69 -9.55 10.65 11.28
C ILE A 69 -9.59 12.10 10.82
N LEU A 70 -10.47 12.40 9.86
CA LEU A 70 -10.65 13.77 9.38
C LEU A 70 -11.05 14.72 10.50
N ASP A 71 -11.96 14.32 11.37
CA ASP A 71 -12.42 15.15 12.48
C ASP A 71 -11.29 15.39 13.50
N LEU A 72 -10.47 14.41 13.79
CA LEU A 72 -9.28 14.60 14.63
C LEU A 72 -8.27 15.55 13.98
N VAL A 73 -8.03 15.42 12.68
CA VAL A 73 -7.14 16.32 11.92
C VAL A 73 -7.69 17.74 11.92
N LYS A 74 -9.00 17.92 11.74
CA LYS A 74 -9.68 19.23 11.84
C LYS A 74 -9.45 19.85 13.22
N GLU A 75 -9.72 19.10 14.27
CA GLU A 75 -9.61 19.58 15.65
C GLU A 75 -8.16 19.98 16.01
N LYS A 76 -7.19 19.13 15.68
CA LYS A 76 -5.81 19.28 16.17
C LYS A 76 -4.88 20.04 15.23
N LEU A 77 -5.13 19.99 13.92
CA LEU A 77 -4.18 20.46 12.92
C LEU A 77 -4.72 21.57 12.01
N LEU A 78 -6.01 21.61 11.71
CA LEU A 78 -6.54 22.63 10.83
C LEU A 78 -6.84 23.93 11.59
N ARG A 79 -6.89 25.04 10.87
CA ARG A 79 -7.31 26.36 11.39
C ARG A 79 -8.76 26.61 10.98
N PRO A 80 -9.50 27.43 11.71
CA PRO A 80 -10.79 27.89 11.23
C PRO A 80 -10.66 28.54 9.84
N GLY A 81 -11.62 28.25 8.95
CA GLY A 81 -11.60 28.78 7.58
C GLY A 81 -10.65 28.07 6.62
N TYR A 82 -10.28 26.81 6.92
CA TYR A 82 -9.52 25.99 5.99
C TYR A 82 -10.37 25.61 4.76
N ASP A 83 -9.70 25.51 3.61
CA ASP A 83 -10.29 24.94 2.40
C ASP A 83 -10.19 23.41 2.43
N TYR A 84 -11.29 22.74 2.09
CA TYR A 84 -11.33 21.29 1.96
C TYR A 84 -11.70 20.89 0.55
N VAL A 85 -10.77 20.21 -0.12
CA VAL A 85 -10.98 19.66 -1.45
C VAL A 85 -11.04 18.15 -1.34
N HIS A 86 -12.15 17.55 -1.72
CA HIS A 86 -12.34 16.11 -1.76
C HIS A 86 -12.56 15.65 -3.20
N VAL A 87 -11.67 14.79 -3.65
CA VAL A 87 -11.84 14.07 -4.92
C VAL A 87 -12.16 12.63 -4.59
N THR A 88 -13.23 12.12 -5.17
CA THR A 88 -13.60 10.71 -4.93
C THR A 88 -12.50 9.76 -5.37
N SER A 89 -12.14 8.85 -4.48
CA SER A 89 -11.24 7.74 -4.79
C SER A 89 -11.99 6.51 -5.34
N ASN A 90 -13.31 6.63 -5.52
CA ASN A 90 -14.11 5.55 -6.08
C ASN A 90 -13.66 5.25 -7.53
N ARG A 91 -13.33 4.02 -7.77
CA ARG A 91 -12.88 3.52 -9.08
C ARG A 91 -13.91 2.51 -9.57
N PRO A 92 -14.86 2.92 -10.44
CA PRO A 92 -15.97 2.07 -10.87
C PRO A 92 -15.54 0.82 -11.64
N ASN A 93 -14.28 0.80 -12.09
CA ASN A 93 -13.65 -0.35 -12.75
C ASN A 93 -13.03 -1.36 -11.75
N ILE A 94 -13.11 -1.12 -10.43
CA ILE A 94 -12.60 -2.02 -9.39
C ILE A 94 -13.77 -2.60 -8.62
N ILE A 95 -13.81 -3.91 -8.51
CA ILE A 95 -14.75 -4.64 -7.67
C ILE A 95 -14.00 -5.06 -6.41
N TYR A 96 -14.52 -4.63 -5.26
CA TYR A 96 -14.01 -5.04 -3.95
C TYR A 96 -14.83 -6.23 -3.47
N ALA A 97 -14.15 -7.33 -3.14
CA ALA A 97 -14.78 -8.52 -2.62
C ALA A 97 -13.98 -9.08 -1.44
N THR A 98 -14.67 -9.70 -0.51
CA THR A 98 -14.04 -10.48 0.56
C THR A 98 -14.28 -11.96 0.29
N HIS A 99 -13.27 -12.79 0.51
CA HIS A 99 -13.36 -14.22 0.38
C HIS A 99 -12.84 -14.89 1.64
N GLN A 100 -13.61 -15.84 2.16
CA GLN A 100 -13.18 -16.63 3.30
C GLN A 100 -12.22 -17.70 2.83
N VAL A 101 -11.00 -17.70 3.41
CA VAL A 101 -10.02 -18.75 3.14
C VAL A 101 -10.37 -20.03 3.89
N GLU A 102 -10.08 -21.17 3.27
CA GLU A 102 -10.19 -22.46 3.93
C GLU A 102 -8.98 -22.68 4.85
N ASN A 103 -9.22 -23.25 6.04
CA ASN A 103 -8.22 -23.56 7.06
C ASN A 103 -7.44 -22.31 7.56
N SER A 104 -6.40 -21.91 6.87
CA SER A 104 -5.50 -20.84 7.25
C SER A 104 -5.03 -20.03 6.05
N ILE A 105 -4.76 -18.74 6.25
CA ILE A 105 -4.08 -17.90 5.25
C ILE A 105 -2.74 -18.50 4.78
N GLU A 106 -2.10 -19.32 5.61
CA GLU A 106 -0.83 -19.99 5.28
C GLU A 106 -1.00 -21.23 4.40
N ASP A 107 -2.25 -21.69 4.21
CA ASP A 107 -2.53 -22.80 3.30
C ASP A 107 -2.40 -22.31 1.84
N VAL A 108 -1.33 -22.72 1.21
CA VAL A 108 -0.98 -22.29 -0.15
C VAL A 108 -2.03 -22.68 -1.20
N ARG A 109 -2.87 -23.69 -0.91
CA ARG A 109 -3.95 -24.14 -1.80
C ARG A 109 -5.03 -23.07 -2.01
N ASN A 110 -5.22 -22.17 -1.04
CA ASN A 110 -6.16 -21.06 -1.17
C ASN A 110 -5.86 -20.14 -2.36
N TYR A 111 -4.63 -20.18 -2.89
CA TYR A 111 -4.18 -19.29 -3.97
C TYR A 111 -4.24 -19.95 -5.34
N GLU A 112 -4.59 -21.25 -5.43
CA GLU A 112 -4.75 -21.96 -6.71
C GLU A 112 -5.87 -21.36 -7.57
N CYS A 113 -6.88 -20.75 -6.96
CA CYS A 113 -7.98 -20.10 -7.67
C CYS A 113 -7.53 -18.94 -8.58
N PHE A 114 -6.29 -18.45 -8.43
CA PHE A 114 -5.72 -17.40 -9.28
C PHE A 114 -5.03 -17.95 -10.53
N LEU A 115 -4.85 -19.26 -10.63
CA LEU A 115 -4.44 -19.92 -11.85
C LEU A 115 -5.67 -20.35 -12.65
N GLN A 116 -5.68 -19.95 -13.92
CA GLN A 116 -6.73 -20.42 -14.83
C GLN A 116 -6.64 -21.92 -15.04
N SER A 117 -7.79 -22.59 -15.06
CA SER A 117 -7.85 -24.04 -15.33
C SER A 117 -8.86 -24.31 -16.48
N PRO A 118 -8.43 -24.89 -17.62
CA PRO A 118 -7.05 -25.21 -17.98
C PRO A 118 -6.16 -23.97 -18.13
N PHE A 119 -4.88 -24.10 -17.81
CA PHE A 119 -3.94 -22.99 -17.88
C PHE A 119 -3.63 -22.61 -19.34
N ASN A 120 -3.70 -21.29 -19.62
CA ASN A 120 -3.28 -20.72 -20.89
C ASN A 120 -2.62 -19.35 -20.61
N ALA A 121 -1.33 -19.21 -20.94
CA ALA A 121 -0.53 -18.02 -20.65
C ALA A 121 -1.10 -16.75 -21.31
N ASP A 122 -1.71 -16.85 -22.49
CA ASP A 122 -2.25 -15.69 -23.23
C ASP A 122 -3.53 -15.14 -22.61
N SER A 123 -4.35 -16.02 -22.01
CA SER A 123 -5.60 -15.66 -21.37
C SER A 123 -5.52 -15.54 -19.85
N GLN A 124 -4.39 -15.92 -19.23
CA GLN A 124 -4.17 -15.77 -17.80
C GLN A 124 -4.24 -14.29 -17.41
N PRO A 125 -5.18 -13.89 -16.55
CA PRO A 125 -5.25 -12.51 -16.09
C PRO A 125 -4.02 -12.13 -15.27
N HIS A 126 -3.65 -10.84 -15.29
CA HIS A 126 -2.64 -10.33 -14.38
C HIS A 126 -3.21 -10.31 -12.96
N VAL A 127 -2.48 -10.91 -12.03
CA VAL A 127 -2.87 -11.01 -10.62
C VAL A 127 -1.75 -10.46 -9.75
N LEU A 128 -2.10 -9.58 -8.82
CA LEU A 128 -1.18 -9.05 -7.83
C LEU A 128 -1.64 -9.48 -6.44
N ILE A 129 -0.79 -10.25 -5.74
CA ILE A 129 -1.09 -10.80 -4.42
C ILE A 129 -0.15 -10.16 -3.40
N PHE A 130 -0.70 -9.58 -2.34
CA PHE A 130 0.09 -8.99 -1.26
C PHE A 130 0.06 -9.84 0.01
N PHE A 131 1.24 -10.06 0.58
CA PHE A 131 1.43 -10.66 1.89
C PHE A 131 2.26 -9.76 2.79
N ASP A 132 2.05 -9.87 4.10
CA ASP A 132 2.92 -9.22 5.10
C ASP A 132 4.19 -10.03 5.38
N ASP A 133 4.19 -11.32 5.02
CA ASP A 133 5.29 -12.25 5.31
C ASP A 133 6.03 -12.68 4.03
N LYS A 134 7.33 -12.36 3.98
CA LYS A 134 8.23 -12.74 2.89
C LYS A 134 8.34 -14.26 2.70
N LYS A 135 8.25 -15.04 3.78
CA LYS A 135 8.32 -16.51 3.69
C LYS A 135 7.08 -17.08 3.00
N LEU A 136 5.92 -16.45 3.25
CA LEU A 136 4.69 -16.88 2.61
C LEU A 136 4.70 -16.56 1.12
N THR A 137 5.25 -15.42 0.70
CA THR A 137 5.39 -15.08 -0.72
C THR A 137 6.14 -16.16 -1.49
N THR A 138 7.28 -16.62 -0.96
CA THR A 138 8.09 -17.66 -1.61
C THR A 138 7.38 -19.02 -1.62
N LYS A 139 6.67 -19.37 -0.53
CA LYS A 139 5.91 -20.64 -0.49
C LYS A 139 4.78 -20.68 -1.51
N VAL A 140 4.04 -19.59 -1.61
CA VAL A 140 2.92 -19.47 -2.56
C VAL A 140 3.44 -19.48 -3.99
N GLU A 141 4.51 -18.77 -4.29
CA GLU A 141 5.14 -18.78 -5.61
C GLU A 141 5.55 -20.22 -6.00
N ALA A 142 6.32 -20.89 -5.16
CA ALA A 142 6.78 -22.25 -5.44
C ALA A 142 5.60 -23.24 -5.63
N HIS A 143 4.53 -23.06 -4.84
CA HIS A 143 3.34 -23.88 -4.97
C HIS A 143 2.62 -23.64 -6.30
N LEU A 144 2.33 -22.39 -6.64
CA LEU A 144 1.65 -22.04 -7.88
C LEU A 144 2.49 -22.43 -9.11
N GLU A 145 3.82 -22.23 -9.05
CA GLU A 145 4.73 -22.66 -10.12
C GLU A 145 4.65 -24.18 -10.33
N SER A 146 4.53 -24.95 -9.26
CA SER A 146 4.36 -26.42 -9.34
C SER A 146 3.05 -26.85 -10.00
N ARG A 147 2.03 -25.97 -9.98
CA ARG A 147 0.72 -26.22 -10.60
C ARG A 147 0.68 -25.88 -12.09
N LEU A 148 1.65 -25.11 -12.58
CA LEU A 148 1.77 -24.83 -14.01
C LEU A 148 2.05 -26.12 -14.81
N PRO A 149 1.60 -26.19 -16.08
CA PRO A 149 2.00 -27.24 -17.00
C PRO A 149 3.54 -27.31 -17.09
N PRO A 150 4.12 -28.51 -17.21
CA PRO A 150 5.59 -28.67 -17.20
C PRO A 150 6.33 -27.78 -18.20
N GLN A 151 5.74 -27.56 -19.38
CA GLN A 151 6.32 -26.70 -20.43
C GLN A 151 6.29 -25.20 -20.10
N GLU A 152 5.50 -24.79 -19.10
CA GLU A 152 5.35 -23.39 -18.69
C GLU A 152 6.18 -23.03 -17.47
N ARG A 153 6.67 -24.03 -16.74
CA ARG A 153 7.47 -23.84 -15.52
C ARG A 153 8.82 -23.20 -15.85
N GLY A 154 9.28 -22.32 -14.97
CA GLY A 154 10.55 -21.62 -15.11
C GLY A 154 10.55 -20.48 -16.14
N LYS A 155 9.44 -20.24 -16.85
CA LYS A 155 9.34 -19.11 -17.80
C LYS A 155 9.14 -17.75 -17.12
N GLY A 156 8.87 -17.74 -15.81
CA GLY A 156 8.66 -16.50 -15.05
C GLY A 156 7.26 -15.94 -15.12
N ILE A 157 6.29 -16.82 -15.36
CA ILE A 157 4.86 -16.48 -15.33
C ILE A 157 4.43 -16.03 -13.93
N ILE A 158 5.02 -16.66 -12.91
CA ILE A 158 4.79 -16.34 -11.51
C ILE A 158 6.10 -15.79 -10.94
N ARG A 159 6.04 -14.63 -10.29
CA ARG A 159 7.21 -13.97 -9.70
C ARG A 159 6.89 -13.48 -8.30
N TYR A 160 7.90 -13.45 -7.45
CA TYR A 160 7.81 -12.80 -6.15
C TYR A 160 8.61 -11.49 -6.14
N TYR A 161 8.17 -10.57 -5.27
CA TYR A 161 8.69 -9.21 -5.22
C TYR A 161 8.73 -8.72 -3.77
N HIS A 162 9.94 -8.50 -3.24
CA HIS A 162 10.11 -7.96 -1.89
C HIS A 162 11.45 -7.22 -1.74
N SER A 163 11.56 -6.36 -0.74
CA SER A 163 12.67 -5.44 -0.51
C SER A 163 14.07 -6.07 -0.34
N SER A 164 14.16 -7.40 -0.19
CA SER A 164 15.45 -8.10 -0.08
C SER A 164 16.02 -8.53 -1.45
N MET A 165 15.29 -8.27 -2.54
CA MET A 165 15.77 -8.51 -3.90
C MET A 165 16.70 -7.40 -4.37
N SER A 166 17.55 -7.71 -5.37
CA SER A 166 18.37 -6.69 -6.04
C SER A 166 17.48 -5.69 -6.79
N LYS A 167 17.94 -4.45 -6.92
CA LYS A 167 17.21 -3.42 -7.66
C LYS A 167 16.96 -3.83 -9.10
N ASP A 168 17.96 -4.38 -9.77
CA ASP A 168 17.86 -4.82 -11.17
C ASP A 168 16.77 -5.90 -11.35
N TYR A 169 16.66 -6.82 -10.38
CA TYR A 169 15.60 -7.83 -10.38
C TYR A 169 14.23 -7.19 -10.21
N LEU A 170 14.11 -6.25 -9.27
CA LEU A 170 12.84 -5.57 -8.98
C LEU A 170 12.36 -4.76 -10.19
N GLU A 171 13.25 -4.00 -10.83
CA GLU A 171 12.95 -3.23 -12.05
C GLU A 171 12.49 -4.16 -13.18
N LYS A 172 13.29 -5.21 -13.45
CA LYS A 172 12.97 -6.17 -14.51
C LYS A 172 11.62 -6.87 -14.31
N VAL A 173 11.33 -7.31 -13.08
CA VAL A 173 10.05 -7.98 -12.76
C VAL A 173 8.89 -7.00 -12.85
N HIS A 174 9.09 -5.77 -12.40
CA HIS A 174 8.10 -4.70 -12.50
C HIS A 174 7.73 -4.44 -13.96
N ASP A 175 8.74 -4.15 -14.80
CA ASP A 175 8.54 -3.84 -16.22
C ASP A 175 7.87 -5.00 -16.96
N ASP A 176 8.27 -6.24 -16.66
CA ASP A 176 7.66 -7.43 -17.25
C ASP A 176 6.19 -7.58 -16.82
N PHE A 177 5.88 -7.32 -15.54
CA PHE A 177 4.50 -7.45 -15.03
C PHE A 177 3.55 -6.37 -15.58
N ILE A 178 4.02 -5.13 -15.75
CA ILE A 178 3.18 -4.04 -16.29
C ILE A 178 3.04 -4.08 -17.81
N SER A 179 3.95 -4.77 -18.49
CA SER A 179 3.94 -4.88 -19.94
C SER A 179 2.75 -5.71 -20.42
N PRO A 180 1.97 -5.24 -21.39
CA PRO A 180 0.88 -6.03 -21.99
C PRO A 180 1.36 -7.35 -22.62
N THR A 181 2.61 -7.38 -23.07
CA THR A 181 3.27 -8.54 -23.69
C THR A 181 4.23 -9.25 -22.75
N GLY A 182 4.27 -8.82 -21.49
CA GLY A 182 5.14 -9.41 -20.48
C GLY A 182 4.77 -10.84 -20.12
N THR A 183 5.78 -11.58 -19.72
CA THR A 183 5.64 -12.99 -19.33
C THR A 183 5.02 -13.14 -17.95
N CYS A 184 5.35 -12.24 -17.01
CA CYS A 184 4.84 -12.27 -15.64
C CYS A 184 3.34 -11.98 -15.60
N LYS A 185 2.56 -12.97 -15.20
CA LYS A 185 1.09 -12.86 -15.06
C LYS A 185 0.66 -12.79 -13.58
N ILE A 186 1.39 -13.42 -12.70
CA ILE A 186 1.09 -13.42 -11.26
C ILE A 186 2.29 -12.87 -10.51
N LEU A 187 2.09 -11.73 -9.86
CA LEU A 187 3.10 -11.08 -9.03
C LEU A 187 2.72 -11.20 -7.55
N ILE A 188 3.58 -11.81 -6.77
CA ILE A 188 3.38 -12.03 -5.33
C ILE A 188 4.32 -11.11 -4.58
N ALA A 189 3.79 -10.12 -3.86
CA ALA A 189 4.57 -9.05 -3.27
C ALA A 189 4.37 -8.93 -1.77
N THR A 190 5.38 -8.37 -1.08
CA THR A 190 5.16 -7.79 0.26
C THR A 190 4.81 -6.31 0.11
N SER A 191 4.08 -5.76 1.09
CA SER A 191 3.72 -4.34 1.15
C SER A 191 4.98 -3.48 1.20
N GLY A 192 5.52 -3.15 0.06
CA GLY A 192 6.67 -2.26 -0.12
C GLY A 192 6.29 -1.09 -1.03
N GLU A 193 6.93 0.06 -0.84
CA GLU A 193 6.61 1.34 -1.49
C GLU A 193 6.51 1.26 -3.03
N SER A 194 7.24 0.34 -3.65
CA SER A 194 7.32 0.24 -5.12
C SER A 194 6.10 -0.41 -5.78
N VAL A 195 5.26 -1.13 -5.03
CA VAL A 195 4.09 -1.80 -5.60
C VAL A 195 2.91 -0.83 -5.76
N VAL A 196 2.86 0.22 -4.96
CA VAL A 196 1.82 1.27 -5.07
C VAL A 196 1.90 1.98 -6.43
N SER A 197 3.09 2.14 -6.99
CA SER A 197 3.27 2.72 -8.34
C SER A 197 2.79 1.80 -9.47
N CYS A 198 2.77 0.48 -9.28
CA CYS A 198 2.22 -0.45 -10.27
C CYS A 198 0.71 -0.29 -10.47
N LEU A 199 -0.02 0.10 -9.42
CA LEU A 199 -1.48 0.22 -9.47
C LEU A 199 -1.98 1.36 -10.36
N SER A 200 -1.16 2.38 -10.60
CA SER A 200 -1.53 3.51 -11.46
C SER A 200 -1.51 3.17 -12.96
N ILE A 201 -0.83 2.10 -13.35
CA ILE A 201 -0.56 1.74 -14.74
C ILE A 201 -1.49 0.62 -15.24
N LEU A 202 -2.12 -0.13 -14.33
CA LEU A 202 -2.99 -1.25 -14.67
C LEU A 202 -4.36 -0.77 -15.18
N ASN A 203 -4.41 -0.30 -16.41
CA ASN A 203 -5.66 0.02 -17.13
C ASN A 203 -6.43 -1.22 -17.64
N LYS A 204 -5.93 -2.43 -17.39
CA LYS A 204 -6.55 -3.70 -17.77
C LYS A 204 -6.73 -4.58 -16.53
N PHE A 205 -7.71 -5.46 -16.58
CA PHE A 205 -8.12 -6.37 -15.53
C PHE A 205 -6.95 -6.92 -14.70
N CYS A 206 -6.74 -6.35 -13.53
CA CYS A 206 -5.82 -6.87 -12.54
C CYS A 206 -6.63 -7.23 -11.30
N VAL A 207 -6.46 -8.43 -10.82
CA VAL A 207 -7.03 -8.85 -9.54
C VAL A 207 -6.04 -8.48 -8.44
N LEU A 208 -6.41 -7.54 -7.61
CA LEU A 208 -5.63 -7.13 -6.45
C LEU A 208 -6.16 -7.88 -5.22
N ILE A 209 -5.27 -8.61 -4.55
CA ILE A 209 -5.62 -9.39 -3.37
C ILE A 209 -4.73 -8.93 -2.23
N LEU A 210 -5.37 -8.39 -1.19
CA LEU A 210 -4.72 -8.05 0.05
C LEU A 210 -4.99 -9.16 1.07
N VAL A 211 -3.96 -9.89 1.44
CA VAL A 211 -4.02 -10.92 2.46
C VAL A 211 -3.58 -10.33 3.79
N VAL A 212 -4.53 -10.08 4.69
CA VAL A 212 -4.28 -9.47 6.00
C VAL A 212 -4.48 -10.51 7.10
N ARG A 213 -3.49 -10.66 7.97
CA ARG A 213 -3.60 -11.47 9.20
C ARG A 213 -4.45 -10.72 10.22
N GLY A 214 -5.42 -11.38 10.81
CA GLY A 214 -5.96 -11.00 12.12
C GLY A 214 -7.17 -10.06 12.15
N LEU A 215 -7.98 -9.96 11.09
CA LEU A 215 -9.33 -9.44 11.22
C LEU A 215 -10.28 -10.54 11.73
N THR A 216 -10.28 -10.80 13.03
CA THR A 216 -11.41 -11.47 13.68
C THR A 216 -12.53 -10.44 13.78
N PHE A 217 -13.48 -10.49 12.85
CA PHE A 217 -14.77 -9.86 13.06
C PHE A 217 -15.46 -10.61 14.21
N ARG A 218 -15.51 -9.99 15.40
CA ARG A 218 -16.46 -10.43 16.42
C ARG A 218 -17.84 -9.95 15.95
N THR A 219 -18.67 -10.91 15.59
CA THR A 219 -20.12 -10.73 15.45
C THR A 219 -20.73 -10.30 16.77
#